data_13be0f3ce74bbde458b13d0df91f86bf
#
_entry.id   13be0f3ce74bbde458b13d0df91f86bf
#
_cell.length_a   1.000
_cell.length_b   1.000
_cell.length_c   1.000
_cell.angle_alpha   90.00
_cell.angle_beta   90.00
_cell.angle_gamma   90.00
#
_symmetry.space_group_name_H-M   'P 1'
#
loop_
_entity.id
_entity.type
_entity.pdbx_description
1 polymer ?
#
loop_
_entity_poly.entity_id
_entity_poly.type
_entity_poly.pdbx_seq_one_letter_code
_entity_poly.pdbx_strand_id
1 'polypeptide(L)'
;MVKFSLYQLVWMFFIYAFMGWCAEVAFAGLRHGKFVNRGFLNGPICPIYGFGLVGVIYLLIDLKDNLFILFLGSVIVTTVIEYITGWVLEKLFHAKWWDYTNNRFNIHGYVCLEFSLIWGFAATFIVRIIHPMVMNLINGIPHQPGTVLACIMVGLTAVDLGATVAAICNMQKKLRLITAAAREIHEISDIIGENVSHAAINVRRRTDEAKELYGDLIDMSAAHRAQEKELIEKNREEERKLFE
;
A
#
# COMPACT_ATOMS: atom_id res chain seq x y z
N MET A 1 -16.76 -19.09 17.76
CA MET A 1 -16.02 -18.85 16.50
C MET A 1 -16.76 -17.86 15.66
N VAL A 2 -16.34 -16.78 15.24
CA VAL A 2 -16.62 -15.73 14.68
C VAL A 2 -17.19 -15.30 14.18
N LYS A 3 -17.51 -14.86 13.86
CA LYS A 3 -16.65 -13.99 13.91
C LYS A 3 -17.00 -12.78 13.14
N PHE A 4 -17.17 -12.71 11.90
CA PHE A 4 -17.50 -11.55 11.11
C PHE A 4 -18.77 -11.84 10.32
N SER A 5 -19.74 -10.94 10.35
CA SER A 5 -20.90 -11.01 9.47
C SER A 5 -20.46 -10.81 8.00
N LEU A 6 -21.27 -11.28 7.06
CA LEU A 6 -21.02 -11.04 5.63
C LEU A 6 -20.91 -9.54 5.32
N TYR A 7 -21.69 -8.70 5.98
CA TYR A 7 -21.61 -7.26 5.91
C TYR A 7 -20.21 -6.73 6.26
N GLN A 8 -19.65 -7.18 7.38
CA GLN A 8 -18.31 -6.79 7.81
C GLN A 8 -17.24 -7.29 6.84
N LEU A 9 -17.35 -8.53 6.35
CA LEU A 9 -16.39 -9.10 5.38
C LEU A 9 -16.38 -8.30 4.07
N VAL A 10 -17.54 -7.91 3.57
CA VAL A 10 -17.64 -7.10 2.34
C VAL A 10 -17.02 -5.71 2.56
N TRP A 11 -17.32 -5.05 3.67
CA TRP A 11 -16.72 -3.76 3.98
C TRP A 11 -15.21 -3.84 4.19
N MET A 12 -14.72 -4.85 4.91
CA MET A 12 -13.29 -5.08 5.05
C MET A 12 -12.62 -5.28 3.69
N PHE A 13 -13.24 -6.08 2.82
CA PHE A 13 -12.71 -6.29 1.47
C PHE A 13 -12.53 -4.97 0.74
N PHE A 14 -13.56 -4.12 0.66
CA PHE A 14 -13.48 -2.87 -0.07
C PHE A 14 -12.50 -1.88 0.54
N ILE A 15 -12.49 -1.74 1.86
CA ILE A 15 -11.56 -0.83 2.55
C ILE A 15 -10.11 -1.27 2.29
N TYR A 16 -9.80 -2.54 2.44
CA TYR A 16 -8.43 -3.03 2.22
C TYR A 16 -8.04 -3.06 0.75
N ALA A 17 -8.95 -3.35 -0.14
CA ALA A 17 -8.70 -3.27 -1.57
C ALA A 17 -8.41 -1.83 -2.04
N PHE A 18 -9.12 -0.85 -1.49
CA PHE A 18 -8.86 0.57 -1.72
C PHE A 18 -7.52 1.02 -1.11
N MET A 19 -7.23 0.65 0.15
CA MET A 19 -5.94 0.95 0.78
C MET A 19 -4.78 0.36 -0.01
N GLY A 20 -4.91 -0.87 -0.49
CA GLY A 20 -3.92 -1.53 -1.35
C GLY A 20 -3.72 -0.78 -2.66
N TRP A 21 -4.79 -0.33 -3.30
CA TRP A 21 -4.71 0.50 -4.50
C TRP A 21 -3.99 1.83 -4.23
N CYS A 22 -4.31 2.52 -3.13
CA CYS A 22 -3.59 3.73 -2.72
C CYS A 22 -2.09 3.48 -2.53
N ALA A 23 -1.72 2.36 -1.90
CA ALA A 23 -0.32 1.99 -1.71
C ALA A 23 0.40 1.76 -3.05
N GLU A 24 -0.23 1.07 -4.01
CA GLU A 24 0.32 0.83 -5.34
C GLU A 24 0.50 2.12 -6.13
N VAL A 25 -0.49 3.01 -6.10
CA VAL A 25 -0.41 4.32 -6.78
C VAL A 25 0.65 5.20 -6.14
N ALA A 26 0.73 5.23 -4.81
CA ALA A 26 1.76 5.98 -4.10
C ALA A 26 3.17 5.45 -4.43
N PHE A 27 3.35 4.12 -4.42
CA PHE A 27 4.61 3.48 -4.82
C PHE A 27 5.00 3.84 -6.27
N ALA A 28 4.05 3.78 -7.19
CA ALA A 28 4.29 4.16 -8.58
C ALA A 28 4.63 5.65 -8.72
N GLY A 29 3.92 6.50 -8.01
CA GLY A 29 4.18 7.95 -7.97
C GLY A 29 5.58 8.27 -7.48
N LEU A 30 6.02 7.64 -6.38
CA LEU A 30 7.37 7.81 -5.84
C LEU A 30 8.46 7.30 -6.78
N ARG A 31 8.20 6.21 -7.50
CA ARG A 31 9.17 5.60 -8.40
C ARG A 31 9.28 6.27 -9.76
N HIS A 32 8.16 6.71 -10.31
CA HIS A 32 8.06 7.20 -11.69
C HIS A 32 7.79 8.71 -11.80
N GLY A 33 7.51 9.39 -10.68
CA GLY A 33 7.20 10.82 -10.67
C GLY A 33 5.85 11.19 -11.31
N LYS A 34 5.00 10.21 -11.63
CA LYS A 34 3.69 10.42 -12.26
C LYS A 34 2.68 9.39 -11.74
N PHE A 35 1.41 9.76 -11.84
CA PHE A 35 0.31 8.84 -11.57
C PHE A 35 0.30 7.67 -12.55
N VAL A 36 0.19 6.45 -12.01
CA VAL A 36 -0.04 5.22 -12.77
C VAL A 36 -1.05 4.38 -12.00
N ASN A 37 -2.21 4.12 -12.61
CA ASN A 37 -3.15 3.15 -12.06
C ASN A 37 -2.57 1.74 -12.26
N ARG A 38 -2.17 1.11 -11.15
CA ARG A 38 -1.57 -0.24 -11.14
C ARG A 38 -2.55 -1.34 -10.75
N GLY A 39 -3.81 -0.97 -10.49
CA GLY A 39 -4.85 -1.95 -10.22
C GLY A 39 -5.09 -2.88 -11.41
N PHE A 40 -5.51 -4.12 -11.13
CA PHE A 40 -6.01 -5.02 -12.18
C PHE A 40 -7.31 -4.50 -12.78
N LEU A 41 -8.14 -3.86 -11.95
CA LEU A 41 -9.40 -3.22 -12.34
C LEU A 41 -9.19 -1.78 -12.80
N ASN A 42 -10.17 -1.22 -13.51
CA ASN A 42 -10.16 0.19 -13.86
C ASN A 42 -10.44 1.08 -12.66
N GLY A 43 -11.27 0.62 -11.72
CA GLY A 43 -11.64 1.33 -10.50
C GLY A 43 -10.50 1.37 -9.46
N PRO A 44 -10.65 2.23 -8.41
CA PRO A 44 -9.63 2.47 -7.41
C PRO A 44 -9.59 1.37 -6.35
N ILE A 45 -9.51 0.12 -6.76
CA ILE A 45 -9.38 -1.04 -5.88
C ILE A 45 -8.41 -2.08 -6.44
N CYS A 46 -7.66 -2.71 -5.55
CA CYS A 46 -6.83 -3.86 -5.85
C CYS A 46 -7.37 -5.10 -5.10
N PRO A 47 -8.17 -5.96 -5.75
CA PRO A 47 -8.85 -7.07 -5.08
C PRO A 47 -7.94 -8.02 -4.31
N ILE A 48 -6.71 -8.24 -4.77
CA ILE A 48 -5.74 -9.12 -4.10
C ILE A 48 -5.45 -8.67 -2.66
N TYR A 49 -5.38 -7.36 -2.41
CA TYR A 49 -5.19 -6.82 -1.05
C TYR A 49 -6.42 -7.02 -0.18
N GLY A 50 -7.62 -6.85 -0.76
CA GLY A 50 -8.88 -7.14 -0.09
C GLY A 50 -8.98 -8.60 0.34
N PHE A 51 -8.80 -9.53 -0.60
CA PHE A 51 -8.83 -10.96 -0.30
C PHE A 51 -7.68 -11.37 0.63
N GLY A 52 -6.46 -10.84 0.42
CA GLY A 52 -5.30 -11.15 1.23
C GLY A 52 -5.52 -10.78 2.70
N LEU A 53 -5.91 -9.54 2.98
CA LEU A 53 -6.10 -9.07 4.35
C LEU A 53 -7.34 -9.68 5.00
N VAL A 54 -8.46 -9.82 4.28
CA VAL A 54 -9.62 -10.53 4.82
C VAL A 54 -9.26 -11.97 5.17
N GLY A 55 -8.49 -12.66 4.32
CA GLY A 55 -8.02 -14.02 4.59
C GLY A 55 -7.12 -14.10 5.82
N VAL A 56 -6.13 -13.21 5.94
CA VAL A 56 -5.25 -13.12 7.12
C VAL A 56 -6.07 -12.86 8.38
N ILE A 57 -6.95 -11.87 8.36
CA ILE A 57 -7.78 -11.50 9.51
C ILE A 57 -8.70 -12.66 9.89
N TYR A 58 -9.41 -13.25 8.94
CA TYR A 58 -10.34 -14.34 9.19
C TYR A 58 -9.67 -15.56 9.82
N LEU A 59 -8.46 -15.88 9.37
CA LEU A 59 -7.73 -17.06 9.85
C LEU A 59 -6.95 -16.79 11.14
N LEU A 60 -6.38 -15.59 11.30
CA LEU A 60 -5.35 -15.35 12.31
C LEU A 60 -5.74 -14.34 13.39
N ILE A 61 -6.95 -13.76 13.37
CA ILE A 61 -7.34 -12.74 14.36
C ILE A 61 -7.30 -13.26 15.80
N ASP A 62 -7.60 -14.53 16.01
CA ASP A 62 -7.56 -15.17 17.32
C ASP A 62 -6.11 -15.36 17.83
N LEU A 63 -5.12 -15.27 16.95
CA LEU A 63 -3.70 -15.40 17.24
C LEU A 63 -2.97 -14.04 17.30
N LYS A 64 -3.72 -12.95 17.20
CA LYS A 64 -3.17 -11.58 17.13
C LYS A 64 -2.24 -11.22 18.29
N ASP A 65 -2.41 -11.82 19.47
CA ASP A 65 -1.63 -11.47 20.65
C ASP A 65 -0.23 -12.12 20.65
N ASN A 66 -0.03 -13.16 19.87
CA ASN A 66 1.28 -13.74 19.61
C ASN A 66 1.83 -13.21 18.27
N LEU A 67 2.68 -12.18 18.33
CA LEU A 67 3.23 -11.51 17.15
C LEU A 67 4.01 -12.47 16.23
N PHE A 68 4.72 -13.44 16.79
CA PHE A 68 5.50 -14.37 16.00
C PHE A 68 4.61 -15.30 15.18
N ILE A 69 3.57 -15.87 15.81
CA ILE A 69 2.61 -16.74 15.13
C ILE A 69 1.79 -15.94 14.10
N LEU A 70 1.36 -14.73 14.46
CA LEU A 70 0.66 -13.84 13.56
C LEU A 70 1.52 -13.51 12.32
N PHE A 71 2.79 -13.17 12.52
CA PHE A 71 3.72 -12.88 11.43
C PHE A 71 3.92 -14.08 10.51
N LEU A 72 4.27 -15.24 11.05
CA LEU A 72 4.48 -16.45 10.24
C LEU A 72 3.21 -16.87 9.50
N GLY A 73 2.07 -16.83 10.18
CA GLY A 73 0.78 -17.11 9.54
C GLY A 73 0.45 -16.10 8.45
N SER A 74 0.73 -14.83 8.67
CA SER A 74 0.55 -13.78 7.66
C SER A 74 1.44 -14.01 6.44
N VAL A 75 2.72 -14.36 6.62
CA VAL A 75 3.63 -14.73 5.53
C VAL A 75 3.04 -15.88 4.72
N ILE A 76 2.60 -16.94 5.37
CA ILE A 76 2.05 -18.11 4.68
C ILE A 76 0.78 -17.75 3.90
N VAL A 77 -0.19 -17.09 4.55
CA VAL A 77 -1.48 -16.77 3.93
C VAL A 77 -1.30 -15.81 2.75
N THR A 78 -0.51 -14.75 2.90
CA THR A 78 -0.27 -13.80 1.82
C THR A 78 0.48 -14.43 0.65
N THR A 79 1.50 -15.26 0.92
CA THR A 79 2.25 -15.98 -0.11
C THR A 79 1.36 -16.94 -0.90
N VAL A 80 0.48 -17.67 -0.22
CA VAL A 80 -0.45 -18.59 -0.89
C VAL A 80 -1.42 -17.82 -1.79
N ILE A 81 -1.98 -16.72 -1.31
CA ILE A 81 -2.91 -15.89 -2.09
C ILE A 81 -2.19 -15.26 -3.29
N GLU A 82 -1.00 -14.73 -3.09
CA GLU A 82 -0.18 -14.15 -4.17
C GLU A 82 0.17 -15.19 -5.23
N TYR A 83 0.59 -16.39 -4.80
CA TYR A 83 0.89 -17.48 -5.70
C TYR A 83 -0.32 -17.91 -6.53
N ILE A 84 -1.46 -18.15 -5.86
CA ILE A 84 -2.70 -18.57 -6.54
C ILE A 84 -3.14 -17.49 -7.53
N THR A 85 -3.10 -16.22 -7.13
CA THR A 85 -3.50 -15.11 -7.98
C THR A 85 -2.61 -15.02 -9.21
N GLY A 86 -1.28 -15.07 -9.05
CA GLY A 86 -0.33 -15.03 -10.17
C GLY A 86 -0.52 -16.20 -11.12
N TRP A 87 -0.70 -17.40 -10.58
CA TRP A 87 -0.94 -18.60 -11.37
C TRP A 87 -2.28 -18.54 -12.14
N VAL A 88 -3.36 -18.09 -11.49
CA VAL A 88 -4.68 -17.95 -12.14
C VAL A 88 -4.63 -16.92 -13.26
N LEU A 89 -4.03 -15.75 -12.99
CA LEU A 89 -3.93 -14.69 -13.99
C LEU A 89 -3.10 -15.15 -15.22
N GLU A 90 -1.98 -15.82 -14.99
CA GLU A 90 -1.18 -16.35 -16.11
C GLU A 90 -1.93 -17.43 -16.88
N LYS A 91 -2.67 -18.32 -16.22
CA LYS A 91 -3.48 -19.35 -16.90
C LYS A 91 -4.64 -18.76 -17.71
N LEU A 92 -5.28 -17.71 -17.21
CA LEU A 92 -6.42 -17.10 -17.88
C LEU A 92 -6.00 -16.17 -19.03
N PHE A 93 -4.91 -15.42 -18.84
CA PHE A 93 -4.55 -14.34 -19.76
C PHE A 93 -3.21 -14.57 -20.47
N HIS A 94 -2.53 -15.70 -20.19
CA HIS A 94 -1.22 -16.04 -20.78
C HIS A 94 -0.15 -14.94 -20.60
N ALA A 95 -0.25 -14.17 -19.52
CA ALA A 95 0.66 -13.09 -19.19
C ALA A 95 0.86 -13.01 -17.67
N LYS A 96 2.08 -12.70 -17.23
CA LYS A 96 2.38 -12.42 -15.83
C LYS A 96 2.16 -10.95 -15.53
N TRP A 97 1.40 -10.64 -14.50
CA TRP A 97 1.21 -9.27 -13.99
C TRP A 97 2.41 -8.78 -13.21
N TRP A 98 3.12 -9.70 -12.56
CA TRP A 98 4.43 -9.50 -11.93
C TRP A 98 5.29 -10.72 -12.19
N ASP A 99 6.59 -10.57 -12.11
CA ASP A 99 7.52 -11.67 -12.32
C ASP A 99 8.73 -11.54 -11.39
N TYR A 100 8.84 -12.47 -10.43
CA TYR A 100 9.94 -12.57 -9.48
C TYR A 100 10.99 -13.61 -9.89
N THR A 101 11.01 -14.05 -11.14
CA THR A 101 11.94 -15.09 -11.62
C THR A 101 13.41 -14.75 -11.30
N ASN A 102 13.76 -13.46 -11.31
CA ASN A 102 15.11 -12.99 -11.00
C ASN A 102 15.38 -12.80 -9.48
N ASN A 103 14.37 -12.95 -8.64
CA ASN A 103 14.53 -12.82 -7.19
C ASN A 103 14.95 -14.14 -6.56
N ARG A 104 15.76 -14.08 -5.49
CA ARG A 104 16.18 -15.28 -4.75
C ARG A 104 14.99 -15.97 -4.08
N PHE A 105 15.04 -17.29 -4.04
CA PHE A 105 13.99 -18.13 -3.43
C PHE A 105 12.59 -17.84 -4.01
N ASN A 106 12.51 -17.61 -5.32
CA ASN A 106 11.21 -17.52 -5.99
C ASN A 106 10.62 -18.90 -6.27
N ILE A 107 9.31 -18.96 -6.34
CA ILE A 107 8.56 -20.17 -6.76
C ILE A 107 7.80 -19.81 -8.04
N HIS A 108 8.24 -20.33 -9.16
CA HIS A 108 7.70 -20.12 -10.51
C HIS A 108 7.61 -18.63 -10.95
N GLY A 109 8.31 -17.73 -10.23
CA GLY A 109 8.23 -16.28 -10.45
C GLY A 109 6.96 -15.62 -9.92
N TYR A 110 6.02 -16.39 -9.31
CA TYR A 110 4.78 -15.81 -8.75
C TYR A 110 4.99 -15.22 -7.36
N VAL A 111 5.89 -15.81 -6.56
CA VAL A 111 6.24 -15.36 -5.21
C VAL A 111 7.75 -15.46 -5.01
N CYS A 112 8.30 -14.67 -4.08
CA CYS A 112 9.67 -14.84 -3.62
C CYS A 112 9.77 -14.51 -2.13
N LEU A 113 10.80 -15.03 -1.46
CA LEU A 113 10.97 -14.90 -0.01
C LEU A 113 10.97 -13.45 0.45
N GLU A 114 11.63 -12.57 -0.26
CA GLU A 114 11.72 -11.15 0.08
C GLU A 114 10.33 -10.50 0.17
N PHE A 115 9.52 -10.62 -0.88
CA PHE A 115 8.18 -10.04 -0.90
C PHE A 115 7.22 -10.78 0.04
N SER A 116 7.36 -12.09 0.19
CA SER A 116 6.58 -12.84 1.18
C SER A 116 6.79 -12.33 2.62
N LEU A 117 8.04 -12.00 2.99
CA LEU A 117 8.35 -11.42 4.29
C LEU A 117 7.79 -9.98 4.41
N ILE A 118 7.93 -9.17 3.37
CA ILE A 118 7.40 -7.80 3.33
C ILE A 118 5.88 -7.81 3.51
N TRP A 119 5.16 -8.66 2.77
CA TRP A 119 3.71 -8.79 2.88
C TRP A 119 3.26 -9.33 4.23
N GLY A 120 4.00 -10.31 4.78
CA GLY A 120 3.76 -10.82 6.12
C GLY A 120 3.91 -9.75 7.19
N PHE A 121 4.93 -8.90 7.08
CA PHE A 121 5.15 -7.79 8.00
C PHE A 121 4.04 -6.73 7.87
N ALA A 122 3.71 -6.34 6.64
CA ALA A 122 2.65 -5.38 6.36
C ALA A 122 1.28 -5.88 6.89
N ALA A 123 0.94 -7.15 6.65
CA ALA A 123 -0.29 -7.74 7.14
C ALA A 123 -0.33 -7.79 8.67
N THR A 124 0.77 -8.17 9.32
CA THR A 124 0.88 -8.15 10.79
C THR A 124 0.65 -6.76 11.36
N PHE A 125 1.29 -5.75 10.77
CA PHE A 125 1.08 -4.35 11.15
C PHE A 125 -0.37 -3.92 10.99
N ILE A 126 -0.97 -4.25 9.85
CA ILE A 126 -2.37 -3.92 9.58
C ILE A 126 -3.30 -4.60 10.58
N VAL A 127 -3.13 -5.90 10.86
CA VAL A 127 -3.98 -6.63 11.80
C VAL A 127 -3.90 -6.05 13.21
N ARG A 128 -2.71 -5.63 13.66
CA ARG A 128 -2.50 -5.13 15.02
C ARG A 128 -2.93 -3.68 15.22
N ILE A 129 -2.72 -2.85 14.22
CA ILE A 129 -2.85 -1.38 14.36
C ILE A 129 -4.02 -0.85 13.55
N ILE A 130 -4.11 -1.19 12.26
CA ILE A 130 -5.10 -0.59 11.37
C ILE A 130 -6.47 -1.27 11.50
N HIS A 131 -6.48 -2.61 11.64
CA HIS A 131 -7.74 -3.36 11.67
C HIS A 131 -8.70 -2.95 12.79
N PRO A 132 -8.28 -2.67 14.05
CA PRO A 132 -9.20 -2.14 15.06
C PRO A 132 -9.86 -0.83 14.65
N MET A 133 -9.14 0.07 13.98
CA MET A 133 -9.67 1.34 13.48
C MET A 133 -10.69 1.10 12.36
N VAL A 134 -10.37 0.20 11.43
CA VAL A 134 -11.26 -0.21 10.33
C VAL A 134 -12.53 -0.84 10.89
N MET A 135 -12.45 -1.70 11.90
CA MET A 135 -13.63 -2.28 12.53
C MET A 135 -14.51 -1.25 13.22
N ASN A 136 -13.91 -0.26 13.90
CA ASN A 136 -14.67 0.85 14.49
C ASN A 136 -15.39 1.66 13.41
N LEU A 137 -14.72 1.93 12.28
CA LEU A 137 -15.34 2.60 11.14
C LEU A 137 -16.53 1.80 10.59
N ILE A 138 -16.35 0.50 10.34
CA ILE A 138 -17.40 -0.39 9.80
C ILE A 138 -18.61 -0.45 10.77
N ASN A 139 -18.34 -0.59 12.06
CA ASN A 139 -19.38 -0.65 13.07
C ASN A 139 -20.12 0.70 13.25
N GLY A 140 -19.52 1.81 12.86
CA GLY A 140 -20.13 3.15 12.83
C GLY A 140 -21.02 3.39 11.61
N ILE A 141 -20.95 2.57 10.58
CA ILE A 141 -21.79 2.71 9.38
C ILE A 141 -23.21 2.19 9.69
N PRO A 142 -24.26 3.02 9.55
CA PRO A 142 -25.63 2.56 9.74
C PRO A 142 -25.96 1.39 8.81
N HIS A 143 -26.53 0.31 9.37
CA HIS A 143 -26.61 -0.98 8.67
C HIS A 143 -27.40 -0.92 7.36
N GLN A 144 -28.56 -0.23 7.33
CA GLN A 144 -29.39 -0.17 6.14
C GLN A 144 -28.70 0.58 4.97
N PRO A 145 -28.30 1.87 5.10
CA PRO A 145 -27.62 2.56 4.01
C PRO A 145 -26.27 1.91 3.69
N GLY A 146 -25.56 1.37 4.69
CA GLY A 146 -24.30 0.66 4.48
C GLY A 146 -24.48 -0.61 3.63
N THR A 147 -25.56 -1.36 3.82
CA THR A 147 -25.87 -2.54 2.99
C THR A 147 -26.17 -2.13 1.55
N VAL A 148 -26.98 -1.09 1.36
CA VAL A 148 -27.27 -0.58 0.01
C VAL A 148 -25.99 -0.14 -0.70
N LEU A 149 -25.13 0.62 -0.02
CA LEU A 149 -23.85 1.06 -0.58
C LEU A 149 -22.93 -0.12 -0.90
N ALA A 150 -22.83 -1.11 -0.01
CA ALA A 150 -22.04 -2.32 -0.25
C ALA A 150 -22.54 -3.09 -1.48
N CYS A 151 -23.85 -3.22 -1.66
CA CYS A 151 -24.44 -3.85 -2.85
C CYS A 151 -24.11 -3.08 -4.13
N ILE A 152 -24.17 -1.75 -4.10
CA ILE A 152 -23.79 -0.89 -5.23
C ILE A 152 -22.30 -1.11 -5.55
N MET A 153 -21.41 -1.09 -4.56
CA MET A 153 -19.97 -1.30 -4.75
C MET A 153 -19.69 -2.69 -5.34
N VAL A 154 -20.35 -3.73 -4.85
CA VAL A 154 -20.23 -5.08 -5.42
C VAL A 154 -20.68 -5.08 -6.88
N GLY A 155 -21.82 -4.47 -7.19
CA GLY A 155 -22.33 -4.37 -8.57
C GLY A 155 -21.37 -3.63 -9.50
N LEU A 156 -20.85 -2.47 -9.08
CA LEU A 156 -19.87 -1.71 -9.84
C LEU A 156 -18.58 -2.49 -10.05
N THR A 157 -18.08 -3.18 -9.02
CA THR A 157 -16.89 -4.02 -9.12
C THR A 157 -17.09 -5.19 -10.08
N ALA A 158 -18.28 -5.82 -10.08
CA ALA A 158 -18.61 -6.88 -11.02
C ALA A 158 -18.65 -6.38 -12.47
N VAL A 159 -19.21 -5.19 -12.70
CA VAL A 159 -19.23 -4.53 -14.01
C VAL A 159 -17.82 -4.22 -14.47
N ASP A 160 -17.00 -3.61 -13.60
CA ASP A 160 -15.61 -3.28 -13.90
C ASP A 160 -14.76 -4.54 -14.18
N LEU A 161 -14.94 -5.58 -13.37
CA LEU A 161 -14.28 -6.88 -13.62
C LEU A 161 -14.66 -7.45 -14.99
N GLY A 162 -15.96 -7.42 -15.31
CA GLY A 162 -16.46 -7.85 -16.62
C GLY A 162 -15.87 -7.05 -17.78
N ALA A 163 -15.81 -5.71 -17.63
CA ALA A 163 -15.20 -4.81 -18.60
C ALA A 163 -13.69 -5.07 -18.76
N THR A 164 -12.98 -5.22 -17.64
CA THR A 164 -11.54 -5.51 -17.61
C THR A 164 -11.24 -6.83 -18.32
N VAL A 165 -11.93 -7.91 -17.94
CA VAL A 165 -11.74 -9.23 -18.56
C VAL A 165 -12.09 -9.17 -20.03
N ALA A 166 -13.17 -8.51 -20.41
CA ALA A 166 -13.58 -8.37 -21.80
C ALA A 166 -12.56 -7.56 -22.62
N ALA A 167 -12.00 -6.49 -22.05
CA ALA A 167 -10.97 -5.71 -22.70
C ALA A 167 -9.70 -6.55 -22.95
N ILE A 168 -9.28 -7.30 -21.94
CA ILE A 168 -8.10 -8.17 -22.05
C ILE A 168 -8.31 -9.27 -23.10
N CYS A 169 -9.49 -9.87 -23.15
CA CYS A 169 -9.82 -10.94 -24.07
C CYS A 169 -10.23 -10.47 -25.49
N ASN A 170 -10.11 -9.18 -25.80
CA ASN A 170 -10.53 -8.60 -27.11
C ASN A 170 -12.01 -8.83 -27.44
N MET A 171 -12.89 -8.97 -26.45
CA MET A 171 -14.32 -9.17 -26.68
C MET A 171 -15.09 -7.85 -26.90
N GLN A 172 -14.52 -6.93 -27.67
CA GLN A 172 -14.96 -5.53 -27.79
C GLN A 172 -16.36 -5.29 -28.38
N LYS A 173 -16.94 -6.22 -29.12
CA LYS A 173 -18.16 -5.91 -29.91
C LYS A 173 -19.47 -5.87 -29.12
N LYS A 174 -19.55 -6.41 -27.90
CA LYS A 174 -20.80 -6.49 -27.11
C LYS A 174 -20.88 -5.56 -25.88
N LEU A 175 -19.85 -4.74 -25.65
CA LEU A 175 -19.66 -4.14 -24.33
C LEU A 175 -19.69 -2.61 -24.28
N ARG A 176 -20.29 -1.92 -25.26
CA ARG A 176 -20.35 -0.43 -25.25
C ARG A 176 -20.89 0.17 -23.95
N LEU A 177 -21.90 -0.42 -23.34
CA LEU A 177 -22.47 0.06 -22.06
C LEU A 177 -21.52 -0.20 -20.88
N ILE A 178 -20.93 -1.40 -20.83
CA ILE A 178 -19.99 -1.79 -19.77
C ILE A 178 -18.70 -0.96 -19.90
N THR A 179 -18.24 -0.71 -21.12
CA THR A 179 -17.07 0.12 -21.40
C THR A 179 -17.30 1.59 -21.00
N ALA A 180 -18.51 2.12 -21.16
CA ALA A 180 -18.83 3.47 -20.70
C ALA A 180 -18.76 3.57 -19.17
N ALA A 181 -19.40 2.64 -18.45
CA ALA A 181 -19.31 2.61 -16.98
C ALA A 181 -17.87 2.40 -16.47
N ALA A 182 -17.12 1.51 -17.12
CA ALA A 182 -15.71 1.30 -16.79
C ALA A 182 -14.87 2.54 -17.02
N ARG A 183 -15.17 3.32 -18.06
CA ARG A 183 -14.50 4.59 -18.35
C ARG A 183 -14.75 5.62 -17.26
N GLU A 184 -15.99 5.80 -16.84
CA GLU A 184 -16.31 6.71 -15.72
C GLU A 184 -15.60 6.30 -14.43
N ILE A 185 -15.59 4.99 -14.11
CA ILE A 185 -14.88 4.47 -12.95
C ILE A 185 -13.37 4.76 -13.09
N HIS A 186 -12.82 4.62 -14.27
CA HIS A 186 -11.41 4.91 -14.53
C HIS A 186 -11.10 6.40 -14.34
N GLU A 187 -11.92 7.30 -14.87
CA GLU A 187 -11.77 8.75 -14.70
C GLU A 187 -11.79 9.17 -13.22
N ILE A 188 -12.72 8.61 -12.43
CA ILE A 188 -12.77 8.83 -10.98
C ILE A 188 -11.52 8.27 -10.30
N SER A 189 -11.09 7.07 -10.70
CA SER A 189 -9.87 6.44 -10.19
C SER A 189 -8.64 7.28 -10.47
N ASP A 190 -8.54 7.86 -11.66
CA ASP A 190 -7.41 8.69 -12.06
C ASP A 190 -7.35 9.98 -11.23
N ILE A 191 -8.50 10.64 -11.01
CA ILE A 191 -8.58 11.83 -10.15
C ILE A 191 -8.11 11.53 -8.73
N ILE A 192 -8.56 10.42 -8.14
CA ILE A 192 -8.14 10.01 -6.81
C ILE A 192 -6.66 9.66 -6.79
N GLY A 193 -6.20 8.93 -7.80
CA GLY A 193 -4.83 8.47 -7.92
C GLY A 193 -3.82 9.60 -8.13
N GLU A 194 -4.16 10.61 -8.92
CA GLU A 194 -3.35 11.80 -9.06
C GLU A 194 -3.16 12.50 -7.71
N ASN A 195 -4.24 12.68 -6.95
CA ASN A 195 -4.16 13.31 -5.62
C ASN A 195 -3.28 12.51 -4.66
N VAL A 196 -3.41 11.17 -4.64
CA VAL A 196 -2.57 10.29 -3.81
C VAL A 196 -1.11 10.35 -4.24
N SER A 197 -0.84 10.31 -5.54
CA SER A 197 0.49 10.43 -6.11
C SER A 197 1.14 11.78 -5.78
N HIS A 198 0.41 12.88 -5.97
CA HIS A 198 0.89 14.21 -5.61
C HIS A 198 1.16 14.34 -4.11
N ALA A 199 0.30 13.79 -3.26
CA ALA A 199 0.54 13.76 -1.82
C ALA A 199 1.83 13.00 -1.47
N ALA A 200 2.05 11.83 -2.06
CA ALA A 200 3.24 11.02 -1.83
C ALA A 200 4.52 11.72 -2.33
N ILE A 201 4.48 12.33 -3.52
CA ILE A 201 5.59 13.12 -4.06
C ILE A 201 5.91 14.33 -3.17
N ASN A 202 4.88 15.04 -2.68
CA ASN A 202 5.06 16.18 -1.80
C ASN A 202 5.65 15.77 -0.44
N VAL A 203 5.24 14.64 0.13
CA VAL A 203 5.84 14.09 1.36
C VAL A 203 7.32 13.80 1.14
N ARG A 204 7.67 13.13 0.04
CA ARG A 204 9.07 12.85 -0.31
C ARG A 204 9.89 14.14 -0.41
N ARG A 205 9.42 15.11 -1.19
CA ARG A 205 10.09 16.40 -1.34
C ARG A 205 10.34 17.09 0.00
N ARG A 206 9.30 17.18 0.86
CA ARG A 206 9.45 17.77 2.21
C ARG A 206 10.45 16.99 3.08
N THR A 207 10.51 15.68 2.93
CA THR A 207 11.48 14.85 3.65
C THR A 207 12.91 15.12 3.17
N ASP A 208 13.10 15.30 1.87
CA ASP A 208 14.40 15.60 1.29
C ASP A 208 14.85 17.03 1.67
N GLU A 209 13.94 18.02 1.60
CA GLU A 209 14.17 19.40 2.09
C GLU A 209 14.53 19.43 3.59
N ALA A 210 13.83 18.64 4.41
CA ALA A 210 14.13 18.55 5.85
C ALA A 210 15.48 17.90 6.13
N LYS A 211 15.92 16.92 5.35
CA LYS A 211 17.25 16.31 5.46
C LYS A 211 18.36 17.29 5.09
N GLU A 212 18.17 18.07 4.02
CA GLU A 212 19.10 19.10 3.60
C GLU A 212 19.24 20.16 4.70
N LEU A 213 18.13 20.71 5.20
CA LEU A 213 18.12 21.68 6.29
C LEU A 213 18.79 21.14 7.56
N TYR A 214 18.57 19.85 7.88
CA TYR A 214 19.22 19.22 9.03
C TYR A 214 20.73 19.07 8.83
N GLY A 215 21.18 18.77 7.61
CA GLY A 215 22.58 18.78 7.23
C GLY A 215 23.22 20.14 7.44
N ASP A 216 22.61 21.19 6.92
CA ASP A 216 23.09 22.58 7.06
C ASP A 216 23.19 23.00 8.53
N LEU A 217 22.22 22.62 9.36
CA LEU A 217 22.24 22.91 10.79
C LEU A 217 23.39 22.21 11.52
N ILE A 218 23.70 20.98 11.14
CA ILE A 218 24.86 20.26 11.70
C ILE A 218 26.16 20.95 11.31
N ASP A 219 26.29 21.35 10.04
CA ASP A 219 27.51 22.01 9.54
C ASP A 219 27.69 23.40 10.19
N MET A 220 26.63 24.18 10.33
CA MET A 220 26.66 25.46 11.08
C MET A 220 27.05 25.26 12.55
N SER A 221 26.50 24.25 13.20
CA SER A 221 26.84 23.90 14.59
C SER A 221 28.31 23.46 14.74
N ALA A 222 28.84 22.75 13.75
CA ALA A 222 30.26 22.35 13.72
C ALA A 222 31.18 23.57 13.53
N ALA A 223 30.82 24.47 12.60
CA ALA A 223 31.54 25.71 12.35
C ALA A 223 31.55 26.62 13.59
N HIS A 224 30.41 26.77 14.24
CA HIS A 224 30.32 27.57 15.49
C HIS A 224 31.22 27.02 16.60
N ARG A 225 31.21 25.70 16.80
CA ARG A 225 32.09 25.03 17.77
C ARG A 225 33.59 25.18 17.42
N ALA A 226 33.92 25.23 16.14
CA ALA A 226 35.30 25.48 15.71
C ALA A 226 35.75 26.91 16.05
N GLN A 227 34.90 27.91 15.78
CA GLN A 227 35.17 29.32 16.13
C GLN A 227 35.29 29.54 17.63
N GLU A 228 34.46 28.90 18.43
CA GLU A 228 34.49 29.00 19.89
C GLU A 228 35.82 28.43 20.43
N LYS A 229 36.32 27.28 19.90
CA LYS A 229 37.60 26.73 20.27
C LYS A 229 38.75 27.65 19.91
N GLU A 230 38.75 28.24 18.72
CA GLU A 230 39.78 29.17 18.26
C GLU A 230 39.81 30.43 19.16
N LEU A 231 38.65 30.94 19.55
CA LEU A 231 38.56 32.09 20.46
C LEU A 231 39.09 31.74 21.85
N ILE A 232 38.77 30.56 22.38
CA ILE A 232 39.30 30.09 23.67
C ILE A 232 40.81 29.96 23.61
N GLU A 233 41.38 29.44 22.55
CA GLU A 233 42.81 29.25 22.37
C GLU A 233 43.53 30.60 22.27
N LYS A 234 42.95 31.54 21.52
CA LYS A 234 43.48 32.91 21.43
C LYS A 234 43.49 33.64 22.78
N ASN A 235 42.43 33.55 23.55
CA ASN A 235 42.33 34.16 24.88
C ASN A 235 43.37 33.52 25.83
N ARG A 236 43.61 32.21 25.75
CA ARG A 236 44.66 31.53 26.53
C ARG A 236 46.08 31.98 26.15
N GLU A 237 46.32 32.25 24.88
CA GLU A 237 47.62 32.78 24.41
C GLU A 237 47.81 34.24 24.88
N GLU A 238 46.76 35.07 24.87
CA GLU A 238 46.82 36.44 25.40
C GLU A 238 47.06 36.47 26.92
N GLU A 239 46.38 35.57 27.66
CA GLU A 239 46.66 35.43 29.10
C GLU A 239 48.12 35.01 29.41
N ARG A 240 48.68 34.05 28.62
CA ARG A 240 50.09 33.66 28.79
C ARG A 240 51.03 34.82 28.58
N LYS A 241 50.80 35.69 27.58
CA LYS A 241 51.63 36.85 27.29
C LYS A 241 51.55 37.96 28.35
N LEU A 242 50.52 37.96 29.17
CA LEU A 242 50.33 38.92 30.28
C LEU A 242 51.09 38.48 31.56
N PHE A 243 51.47 37.19 31.66
CA PHE A 243 52.17 36.63 32.80
C PHE A 243 53.67 36.36 32.53
N GLU A 244 54.20 36.63 31.33
CA GLU A 244 55.62 36.74 30.98
C GLU A 244 56.07 38.21 31.09
#